data_32ba22108eea48cbb9b016cf8352e867
#
_entry.id   32ba22108eea48cbb9b016cf8352e867
#
_cell.length_a   1.000
_cell.length_b   1.000
_cell.length_c   1.000
_cell.angle_alpha   90.00
_cell.angle_beta   90.00
_cell.angle_gamma   90.00
#
_symmetry.space_group_name_H-M   'P 1'
#
loop_
_entity.id
_entity.type
_entity.pdbx_description
1 polymer ?
#
loop_
_entity_poly.entity_id
_entity_poly.type
_entity_poly.pdbx_seq_one_letter_code
_entity_poly.pdbx_strand_id
1 'polypeptide(L)'
;MRTDQATTILRSAYQPPDYLVETVSLEFDLRPDDTRVRALTRFQRRDPEATPKPLFLDGESLELMDIRLDGRRLPAHEYRLSESGLEVLNPPAAFELRIDTRVNPQANTTLSGLYRSNGNFFTQCEAQGFRRITFYPDRPDVMGRFRVVLRADRASCPVLLSNGNLIGEGLCPDGQD
;
A
#
# COMPACT_ATOMS: atom_id res chain seq x y z
N MET A 1 10.69 21.25 -3.00
CA MET A 1 9.71 21.98 -2.15
C MET A 1 8.39 21.97 -2.89
N ARG A 2 7.37 21.32 -2.35
CA ARG A 2 6.01 21.38 -2.90
C ARG A 2 5.49 22.78 -2.67
N THR A 3 5.22 23.51 -3.74
CA THR A 3 4.59 24.85 -3.74
C THR A 3 3.06 24.74 -3.84
N ASP A 4 2.48 23.63 -3.43
CA ASP A 4 1.04 23.47 -3.41
C ASP A 4 0.47 24.40 -2.33
N GLN A 5 -0.39 25.31 -2.72
CA GLN A 5 -1.13 26.13 -1.77
C GLN A 5 -1.89 25.18 -0.84
N ALA A 6 -1.67 25.33 0.47
CA ALA A 6 -2.34 24.53 1.47
C ALA A 6 -3.86 24.72 1.33
N THR A 7 -4.57 23.68 0.90
CA THR A 7 -6.03 23.71 0.84
C THR A 7 -6.58 23.67 2.27
N THR A 8 -7.39 24.65 2.65
CA THR A 8 -8.02 24.65 3.97
C THR A 8 -9.04 23.52 4.05
N ILE A 9 -8.78 22.55 4.95
CA ILE A 9 -9.70 21.45 5.22
C ILE A 9 -10.59 21.85 6.40
N LEU A 10 -11.89 21.98 6.15
CA LEU A 10 -12.86 22.33 7.20
C LEU A 10 -13.31 21.07 7.94
N ARG A 11 -13.35 21.16 9.28
CA ARG A 11 -13.86 20.05 10.12
C ARG A 11 -15.31 19.68 9.76
N SER A 12 -16.12 20.64 9.36
CA SER A 12 -17.50 20.42 8.92
C SER A 12 -17.62 19.63 7.61
N ALA A 13 -16.54 19.56 6.82
CA ALA A 13 -16.48 18.79 5.58
C ALA A 13 -15.97 17.35 5.78
N TYR A 14 -15.66 16.97 7.03
CA TYR A 14 -15.23 15.61 7.33
C TYR A 14 -16.32 14.60 6.98
N GLN A 15 -15.95 13.59 6.22
CA GLN A 15 -16.76 12.41 5.94
C GLN A 15 -15.97 11.16 6.35
N PRO A 16 -16.57 10.26 7.14
CA PRO A 16 -15.92 8.99 7.46
C PRO A 16 -15.71 8.17 6.18
N PRO A 17 -14.69 7.31 6.13
CA PRO A 17 -14.44 6.46 4.97
C PRO A 17 -15.64 5.53 4.73
N ASP A 18 -16.03 5.35 3.45
CA ASP A 18 -17.13 4.46 3.06
C ASP A 18 -16.79 2.97 3.26
N TYR A 19 -15.49 2.65 3.28
CA TYR A 19 -14.98 1.30 3.51
C TYR A 19 -14.03 1.28 4.71
N LEU A 20 -14.17 0.23 5.52
CA LEU A 20 -13.29 -0.09 6.63
C LEU A 20 -12.22 -1.06 6.16
N VAL A 21 -11.02 -0.95 6.70
CA VAL A 21 -9.94 -1.91 6.52
C VAL A 21 -9.90 -2.82 7.75
N GLU A 22 -10.04 -4.13 7.54
CA GLU A 22 -9.94 -5.11 8.63
C GLU A 22 -8.50 -5.59 8.81
N THR A 23 -7.90 -6.06 7.71
CA THR A 23 -6.56 -6.63 7.71
C THR A 23 -5.78 -6.20 6.48
N VAL A 24 -4.48 -6.05 6.65
CA VAL A 24 -3.51 -5.78 5.58
C VAL A 24 -2.36 -6.76 5.71
N SER A 25 -2.16 -7.60 4.71
CA SER A 25 -0.95 -8.42 4.57
C SER A 25 -0.04 -7.81 3.52
N LEU A 26 1.17 -7.44 3.91
CA LEU A 26 2.18 -6.87 3.02
C LEU A 26 3.33 -7.85 2.87
N GLU A 27 3.73 -8.10 1.64
CA GLU A 27 4.94 -8.83 1.32
C GLU A 27 5.86 -7.95 0.49
N PHE A 28 7.09 -7.77 0.95
CA PHE A 28 8.13 -7.03 0.26
C PHE A 28 9.20 -7.99 -0.25
N ASP A 29 9.54 -7.88 -1.53
CA ASP A 29 10.78 -8.41 -2.12
C ASP A 29 11.70 -7.20 -2.34
N LEU A 30 12.58 -6.94 -1.37
CA LEU A 30 13.38 -5.73 -1.30
C LEU A 30 14.57 -5.82 -2.28
N ARG A 31 14.55 -4.96 -3.30
CA ARG A 31 15.65 -4.76 -4.24
C ARG A 31 15.89 -3.26 -4.41
N PRO A 32 17.14 -2.83 -4.67
CA PRO A 32 17.45 -1.41 -4.74
C PRO A 32 16.60 -0.60 -5.72
N ASP A 33 16.38 -1.12 -6.90
CA ASP A 33 15.75 -0.47 -8.05
C ASP A 33 14.45 -1.13 -8.53
N ASP A 34 14.13 -2.33 -8.03
CA ASP A 34 12.97 -3.14 -8.44
C ASP A 34 12.33 -3.82 -7.21
N THR A 35 11.98 -3.06 -6.18
CA THR A 35 11.24 -3.61 -5.04
C THR A 35 9.82 -3.90 -5.43
N ARG A 36 9.38 -5.13 -5.17
CA ARG A 36 8.00 -5.58 -5.37
C ARG A 36 7.27 -5.63 -4.05
N VAL A 37 6.06 -5.08 -4.06
CA VAL A 37 5.18 -5.07 -2.89
C VAL A 37 3.87 -5.72 -3.27
N ARG A 38 3.51 -6.78 -2.56
CA ARG A 38 2.17 -7.39 -2.62
C ARG A 38 1.39 -6.94 -1.40
N ALA A 39 0.28 -6.27 -1.62
CA ALA A 39 -0.68 -5.91 -0.58
C ALA A 39 -1.95 -6.74 -0.76
N LEU A 40 -2.37 -7.45 0.28
CA LEU A 40 -3.64 -8.14 0.36
C LEU A 40 -4.44 -7.49 1.48
N THR A 41 -5.47 -6.73 1.10
CA THR A 41 -6.27 -5.93 2.04
C THR A 41 -7.70 -6.42 2.06
N ARG A 42 -8.22 -6.68 3.26
CA ARG A 42 -9.64 -7.02 3.45
C ARG A 42 -10.42 -5.76 3.78
N PHE A 43 -11.42 -5.49 2.94
CA PHE A 43 -12.32 -4.35 3.04
C PHE A 43 -13.73 -4.79 3.43
N GLN A 44 -14.39 -3.93 4.19
CA GLN A 44 -15.81 -4.04 4.49
C GLN A 44 -16.46 -2.66 4.30
N ARG A 45 -17.59 -2.59 3.59
CA ARG A 45 -18.36 -1.36 3.50
C ARG A 45 -18.87 -0.98 4.88
N ARG A 46 -18.74 0.27 5.28
CA ARG A 46 -19.16 0.77 6.59
C ARG A 46 -20.65 0.56 6.83
N ASP A 47 -21.47 0.83 5.82
CA ASP A 47 -22.91 0.55 5.81
C ASP A 47 -23.20 -0.42 4.66
N PRO A 48 -23.44 -1.72 4.95
CA PRO A 48 -23.69 -2.73 3.92
C PRO A 48 -24.94 -2.46 3.08
N GLU A 49 -25.93 -1.76 3.63
CA GLU A 49 -27.20 -1.44 2.95
C GLU A 49 -27.13 -0.16 2.09
N ALA A 50 -26.07 0.63 2.26
CA ALA A 50 -25.88 1.83 1.44
C ALA A 50 -25.63 1.48 -0.02
N THR A 51 -26.01 2.38 -0.91
CA THR A 51 -25.68 2.29 -2.35
C THR A 51 -24.17 2.14 -2.53
N PRO A 52 -23.71 1.14 -3.32
CA PRO A 52 -22.29 0.93 -3.58
C PRO A 52 -21.63 2.20 -4.12
N LYS A 53 -20.52 2.60 -3.51
CA LYS A 53 -19.67 3.66 -4.00
C LYS A 53 -18.35 3.07 -4.49
N PRO A 54 -17.66 3.69 -5.44
CA PRO A 54 -16.30 3.31 -5.78
C PRO A 54 -15.38 3.40 -4.56
N LEU A 55 -14.41 2.47 -4.49
CA LEU A 55 -13.34 2.55 -3.51
C LEU A 55 -12.15 3.28 -4.13
N PHE A 56 -11.82 4.44 -3.59
CA PHE A 56 -10.61 5.18 -3.96
C PHE A 56 -9.46 4.81 -3.02
N LEU A 57 -8.30 4.54 -3.61
CA LEU A 57 -7.03 4.23 -2.96
C LEU A 57 -6.01 5.24 -3.42
N ASP A 58 -5.43 5.98 -2.49
CA ASP A 58 -4.33 6.89 -2.77
C ASP A 58 -3.13 6.10 -3.31
N GLY A 59 -2.43 6.67 -4.29
CA GLY A 59 -1.23 6.07 -4.88
C GLY A 59 -0.35 7.14 -5.52
N GLU A 60 0.95 7.11 -5.25
CA GLU A 60 1.88 8.09 -5.76
C GLU A 60 3.21 7.44 -6.13
N SER A 61 3.67 7.64 -7.37
CA SER A 61 4.92 7.08 -7.88
C SER A 61 4.98 5.54 -7.80
N LEU A 62 3.85 4.89 -8.06
CA LEU A 62 3.70 3.44 -8.06
C LEU A 62 3.52 2.92 -9.49
N GLU A 63 4.07 1.75 -9.77
CA GLU A 63 3.72 0.97 -10.95
C GLU A 63 2.77 -0.16 -10.54
N LEU A 64 1.55 -0.17 -11.07
CA LEU A 64 0.58 -1.24 -10.86
C LEU A 64 0.95 -2.46 -11.72
N MET A 65 1.28 -3.58 -11.09
CA MET A 65 1.65 -4.83 -11.78
C MET A 65 0.46 -5.77 -11.96
N ASP A 66 -0.34 -5.95 -10.92
CA ASP A 66 -1.54 -6.79 -10.95
C ASP A 66 -2.57 -6.30 -9.91
N ILE A 67 -3.85 -6.52 -10.21
CA ILE A 67 -4.94 -6.23 -9.29
C ILE A 67 -5.96 -7.36 -9.34
N ARG A 68 -6.35 -7.86 -8.16
CA ARG A 68 -7.34 -8.95 -8.02
C ARG A 68 -8.33 -8.63 -6.91
N LEU A 69 -9.58 -8.94 -7.17
CA LEU A 69 -10.66 -8.87 -6.21
C LEU A 69 -11.18 -10.30 -5.98
N ASP A 70 -11.14 -10.78 -4.72
CA ASP A 70 -11.50 -12.14 -4.31
C ASP A 70 -10.81 -13.21 -5.17
N GLY A 71 -9.53 -13.00 -5.48
CA GLY A 71 -8.71 -13.88 -6.30
C GLY A 71 -8.88 -13.72 -7.83
N ARG A 72 -9.96 -13.11 -8.30
CA ARG A 72 -10.22 -12.84 -9.72
C ARG A 72 -9.45 -11.59 -10.17
N ARG A 73 -8.70 -11.68 -11.26
CA ARG A 73 -8.05 -10.50 -11.86
C ARG A 73 -9.12 -9.50 -12.32
N LEU A 74 -8.97 -8.24 -11.90
CA LEU A 74 -9.85 -7.16 -12.33
C LEU A 74 -9.53 -6.75 -13.77
N PRO A 75 -10.51 -6.75 -14.69
CA PRO A 75 -10.35 -6.19 -16.02
C PRO A 75 -10.30 -4.65 -15.97
N ALA A 76 -9.67 -4.04 -16.98
CA ALA A 76 -9.41 -2.59 -17.01
C ALA A 76 -10.68 -1.70 -16.92
N HIS A 77 -11.85 -2.24 -17.26
CA HIS A 77 -13.10 -1.48 -17.17
C HIS A 77 -13.75 -1.51 -15.77
N GLU A 78 -13.21 -2.32 -14.83
CA GLU A 78 -13.70 -2.38 -13.44
C GLU A 78 -12.89 -1.50 -12.48
N TYR A 79 -11.81 -0.87 -12.94
CA TYR A 79 -11.04 0.09 -12.16
C TYR A 79 -10.56 1.26 -13.02
N ARG A 80 -10.15 2.35 -12.38
CA ARG A 80 -9.49 3.50 -13.00
C ARG A 80 -8.19 3.79 -12.31
N LEU A 81 -7.13 3.94 -13.08
CA LEU A 81 -5.82 4.37 -12.59
C LEU A 81 -5.63 5.84 -12.96
N SER A 82 -5.16 6.65 -12.02
CA SER A 82 -4.85 8.07 -12.18
C SER A 82 -3.49 8.39 -11.56
N GLU A 83 -3.02 9.62 -11.74
CA GLU A 83 -1.79 10.10 -11.09
C GLU A 83 -1.91 10.17 -9.55
N SER A 84 -3.12 10.30 -9.02
CA SER A 84 -3.39 10.41 -7.59
C SER A 84 -3.78 9.10 -6.92
N GLY A 85 -4.03 8.03 -7.68
CA GLY A 85 -4.44 6.76 -7.12
C GLY A 85 -5.19 5.82 -8.04
N LEU A 86 -5.82 4.85 -7.43
CA LEU A 86 -6.57 3.77 -8.04
C LEU A 86 -8.02 3.78 -7.52
N GLU A 87 -8.99 3.71 -8.39
CA GLU A 87 -10.41 3.62 -8.05
C GLU A 87 -10.98 2.28 -8.51
N VAL A 88 -11.52 1.48 -7.58
CA VAL A 88 -12.28 0.26 -7.90
C VAL A 88 -13.75 0.64 -8.00
N LEU A 89 -14.39 0.40 -9.17
CA LEU A 89 -15.66 1.06 -9.51
C LEU A 89 -16.88 0.50 -8.78
N ASN A 90 -17.01 -0.81 -8.65
CA ASN A 90 -18.18 -1.46 -8.07
C ASN A 90 -17.78 -2.60 -7.14
N PRO A 91 -17.06 -2.32 -6.03
CA PRO A 91 -16.68 -3.39 -5.12
C PRO A 91 -17.88 -3.91 -4.33
N PRO A 92 -17.90 -5.20 -3.95
CA PRO A 92 -18.90 -5.78 -3.05
C PRO A 92 -18.93 -5.10 -1.67
N ALA A 93 -19.88 -5.50 -0.81
CA ALA A 93 -19.95 -4.99 0.55
C ALA A 93 -18.76 -5.44 1.42
N ALA A 94 -18.25 -6.65 1.19
CA ALA A 94 -17.04 -7.18 1.82
C ALA A 94 -16.24 -7.93 0.76
N PHE A 95 -14.93 -7.73 0.72
CA PHE A 95 -14.05 -8.33 -0.28
C PHE A 95 -12.60 -8.28 0.14
N GLU A 96 -11.79 -9.07 -0.55
CA GLU A 96 -10.33 -9.06 -0.46
C GLU A 96 -9.75 -8.48 -1.75
N LEU A 97 -8.92 -7.44 -1.61
CA LEU A 97 -8.25 -6.80 -2.73
C LEU A 97 -6.75 -7.07 -2.64
N ARG A 98 -6.22 -7.77 -3.64
CA ARG A 98 -4.79 -7.94 -3.83
C ARG A 98 -4.30 -6.94 -4.86
N ILE A 99 -3.26 -6.22 -4.51
CA ILE A 99 -2.55 -5.30 -5.40
C ILE A 99 -1.06 -5.63 -5.35
N ASP A 100 -0.48 -5.88 -6.51
CA ASP A 100 0.96 -6.04 -6.67
C ASP A 100 1.51 -4.75 -7.30
N THR A 101 2.43 -4.08 -6.62
CA THR A 101 3.08 -2.84 -7.08
C THR A 101 4.59 -3.03 -7.22
N ARG A 102 5.20 -2.19 -8.05
CA ARG A 102 6.63 -2.03 -8.16
C ARG A 102 7.02 -0.60 -7.79
N VAL A 103 8.07 -0.48 -6.99
CA VAL A 103 8.66 0.80 -6.59
C VAL A 103 10.17 0.77 -6.76
N ASN A 104 10.78 1.94 -6.95
CA ASN A 104 12.23 2.09 -7.06
C ASN A 104 12.77 2.89 -5.86
N PRO A 105 13.18 2.22 -4.77
CA PRO A 105 13.71 2.88 -3.58
C PRO A 105 15.00 3.67 -3.85
N GLN A 106 15.83 3.21 -4.78
CA GLN A 106 17.09 3.86 -5.13
C GLN A 106 16.87 5.23 -5.80
N ALA A 107 15.82 5.37 -6.60
CA ALA A 107 15.46 6.61 -7.28
C ALA A 107 14.58 7.53 -6.41
N ASN A 108 14.10 7.07 -5.25
CA ASN A 108 13.23 7.86 -4.38
C ASN A 108 14.06 8.83 -3.54
N THR A 109 14.12 10.10 -3.97
CA THR A 109 14.80 11.20 -3.27
C THR A 109 13.90 12.03 -2.38
N THR A 110 12.60 11.70 -2.32
CA THR A 110 11.61 12.46 -1.54
C THR A 110 11.65 12.17 -0.04
N LEU A 111 12.34 11.08 0.36
CA LEU A 111 12.38 10.59 1.75
C LEU A 111 10.97 10.30 2.31
N SER A 112 10.06 9.87 1.44
CA SER A 112 8.67 9.49 1.78
C SER A 112 8.32 8.17 1.11
N GLY A 113 7.56 7.31 1.80
CA GLY A 113 7.34 5.93 1.40
C GLY A 113 8.59 5.08 1.62
N LEU A 114 8.87 4.15 0.72
CA LEU A 114 10.06 3.30 0.74
C LEU A 114 11.20 3.95 -0.07
N TYR A 115 12.35 4.15 0.56
CA TYR A 115 13.53 4.76 -0.07
C TYR A 115 14.83 4.11 0.43
N ARG A 116 15.95 4.44 -0.24
CA ARG A 116 17.28 4.04 0.20
C ARG A 116 18.12 5.26 0.62
N SER A 117 18.88 5.07 1.69
CA SER A 117 19.87 6.05 2.14
C SER A 117 21.10 5.29 2.67
N ASN A 118 22.28 5.66 2.19
CA ASN A 118 23.55 5.06 2.58
C ASN A 118 23.53 3.50 2.52
N GLY A 119 22.93 2.94 1.46
CA GLY A 119 22.86 1.49 1.25
C GLY A 119 21.72 0.79 1.97
N ASN A 120 21.08 1.40 2.95
CA ASN A 120 19.99 0.82 3.72
C ASN A 120 18.61 1.21 3.17
N PHE A 121 17.61 0.36 3.39
CA PHE A 121 16.21 0.65 3.12
C PHE A 121 15.54 1.30 4.32
N PHE A 122 14.69 2.27 4.06
CA PHE A 122 13.88 2.96 5.06
C PHE A 122 12.46 3.16 4.56
N THR A 123 11.51 3.20 5.51
CA THR A 123 10.16 3.67 5.23
C THR A 123 9.85 4.89 6.08
N GLN A 124 9.23 5.89 5.47
CA GLN A 124 8.66 7.05 6.13
C GLN A 124 7.24 7.26 5.61
N CYS A 125 6.24 7.05 6.47
CA CYS A 125 4.83 7.08 6.07
C CYS A 125 4.04 8.22 6.70
N GLU A 126 4.58 8.93 7.67
CA GLU A 126 3.94 10.10 8.28
C GLU A 126 4.14 11.35 7.41
N ALA A 127 3.08 12.12 7.16
CA ALA A 127 1.68 11.86 7.47
C ALA A 127 0.97 11.02 6.39
N GLN A 128 1.43 11.01 5.13
CA GLN A 128 0.77 10.42 3.96
C GLN A 128 1.82 9.81 3.02
N GLY A 129 2.66 8.93 3.54
CA GLY A 129 3.73 8.27 2.79
C GLY A 129 3.41 6.82 2.40
N PHE A 130 2.41 6.18 3.00
CA PHE A 130 2.08 4.79 2.72
C PHE A 130 1.59 4.59 1.28
N ARG A 131 0.94 5.60 0.70
CA ARG A 131 0.55 5.68 -0.72
C ARG A 131 1.70 5.58 -1.72
N ARG A 132 2.95 5.69 -1.26
CA ARG A 132 4.18 5.52 -2.06
C ARG A 132 4.78 4.11 -1.94
N ILE A 133 4.09 3.22 -1.22
CA ILE A 133 4.46 1.81 -1.06
C ILE A 133 3.47 0.93 -1.81
N THR A 134 2.19 1.17 -1.60
CA THR A 134 1.07 0.48 -2.26
C THR A 134 -0.14 1.39 -2.34
N PHE A 135 -1.13 1.05 -3.16
CA PHE A 135 -2.41 1.75 -3.20
C PHE A 135 -3.20 1.45 -1.92
N TYR A 136 -3.59 2.50 -1.20
CA TYR A 136 -4.25 2.38 0.11
C TYR A 136 -5.10 3.62 0.40
N PRO A 137 -6.19 3.52 1.21
CA PRO A 137 -6.88 4.70 1.72
C PRO A 137 -6.00 5.38 2.78
N ASP A 138 -5.03 6.20 2.34
CA ASP A 138 -3.95 6.74 3.18
C ASP A 138 -4.42 7.92 4.02
N ARG A 139 -5.28 7.60 4.99
CA ARG A 139 -5.93 8.52 5.92
C ARG A 139 -5.69 8.09 7.36
N PRO A 140 -5.53 9.04 8.31
CA PRO A 140 -5.27 8.71 9.71
C PRO A 140 -6.44 8.03 10.44
N ASP A 141 -7.65 8.12 9.91
CA ASP A 141 -8.85 7.48 10.44
C ASP A 141 -9.15 6.09 9.84
N VAL A 142 -8.27 5.59 8.95
CA VAL A 142 -8.32 4.23 8.42
C VAL A 142 -7.31 3.36 9.15
N MET A 143 -7.82 2.49 10.01
CA MET A 143 -7.03 1.59 10.86
C MET A 143 -7.25 0.14 10.43
N GLY A 144 -6.20 -0.68 10.49
CA GLY A 144 -6.25 -2.10 10.17
C GLY A 144 -5.24 -2.90 10.97
N ARG A 145 -5.36 -4.23 10.97
CA ARG A 145 -4.36 -5.13 11.54
C ARG A 145 -3.37 -5.50 10.45
N PHE A 146 -2.09 -5.25 10.69
CA PHE A 146 -1.02 -5.49 9.72
C PHE A 146 -0.27 -6.78 10.01
N ARG A 147 0.04 -7.50 8.94
CA ARG A 147 1.06 -8.54 8.87
C ARG A 147 2.04 -8.16 7.79
N VAL A 148 3.34 -8.19 8.10
CA VAL A 148 4.40 -7.80 7.17
C VAL A 148 5.38 -8.94 7.00
N VAL A 149 5.76 -9.24 5.76
CA VAL A 149 6.83 -10.14 5.38
C VAL A 149 7.86 -9.32 4.61
N LEU A 150 9.11 -9.35 5.06
CA LEU A 150 10.24 -8.73 4.37
C LEU A 150 11.14 -9.84 3.83
N ARG A 151 11.47 -9.78 2.54
CA ARG A 151 12.48 -10.62 1.89
C ARG A 151 13.56 -9.73 1.30
N ALA A 152 14.80 -10.07 1.54
CA ALA A 152 15.96 -9.34 1.02
C ALA A 152 17.18 -10.25 0.92
N ASP A 153 18.14 -9.85 0.11
CA ASP A 153 19.47 -10.46 0.08
C ASP A 153 20.17 -10.31 1.44
N ARG A 154 20.54 -11.42 2.05
CA ARG A 154 21.13 -11.46 3.37
C ARG A 154 22.49 -10.76 3.46
N ALA A 155 23.27 -10.78 2.38
CA ALA A 155 24.60 -10.16 2.38
C ALA A 155 24.51 -8.64 2.47
N SER A 156 23.54 -8.04 1.77
CA SER A 156 23.33 -6.59 1.75
C SER A 156 22.38 -6.11 2.85
N CYS A 157 21.49 -6.97 3.34
CA CYS A 157 20.47 -6.66 4.34
C CYS A 157 20.49 -7.68 5.49
N PRO A 158 21.56 -7.71 6.32
CA PRO A 158 21.73 -8.72 7.38
C PRO A 158 20.71 -8.60 8.51
N VAL A 159 20.02 -7.46 8.62
CA VAL A 159 18.98 -7.18 9.61
C VAL A 159 17.76 -6.61 8.92
N LEU A 160 16.60 -7.23 9.17
CA LEU A 160 15.30 -6.75 8.70
C LEU A 160 14.45 -6.37 9.92
N LEU A 161 13.88 -5.18 9.90
CA LEU A 161 13.03 -4.66 10.97
C LEU A 161 11.72 -4.15 10.39
N SER A 162 10.65 -4.34 11.13
CA SER A 162 9.32 -3.81 10.82
C SER A 162 8.62 -3.37 12.11
N ASN A 163 7.52 -2.63 11.97
CA ASN A 163 6.64 -2.33 13.08
C ASN A 163 5.96 -3.63 13.57
N GLY A 164 5.69 -3.70 14.87
CA GLY A 164 5.05 -4.86 15.48
C GLY A 164 6.04 -5.90 15.99
N ASN A 165 5.53 -7.07 16.36
CA ASN A 165 6.32 -8.16 16.93
C ASN A 165 6.80 -9.11 15.85
N LEU A 166 8.06 -9.55 15.93
CA LEU A 166 8.59 -10.60 15.07
C LEU A 166 7.86 -11.91 15.39
N ILE A 167 7.28 -12.54 14.38
CA ILE A 167 6.56 -13.81 14.50
C ILE A 167 7.26 -14.99 13.83
N GLY A 168 8.29 -14.73 13.04
CA GLY A 168 9.10 -15.75 12.37
C GLY A 168 10.18 -15.15 11.50
N GLU A 169 11.25 -15.91 11.32
CA GLU A 169 12.36 -15.61 10.41
C GLU A 169 12.91 -16.91 9.82
N GLY A 170 13.58 -16.83 8.70
CA GLY A 170 14.19 -17.98 8.06
C GLY A 170 14.76 -17.65 6.67
N LEU A 171 15.40 -18.63 6.06
CA LEU A 171 15.88 -18.54 4.68
C LEU A 171 14.76 -18.88 3.70
N CYS A 172 14.71 -18.20 2.57
CA CYS A 172 13.78 -18.54 1.51
C CYS A 172 14.16 -19.87 0.87
N PRO A 173 13.18 -20.79 0.58
CA PRO A 173 13.46 -22.12 0.07
C PRO A 173 14.18 -22.15 -1.29
N ASP A 174 14.04 -21.08 -2.07
CA ASP A 174 14.50 -21.00 -3.46
C ASP A 174 15.92 -20.42 -3.60
N GLY A 175 16.70 -20.33 -2.52
CA GLY A 175 18.04 -19.75 -2.53
C GLY A 175 18.08 -18.26 -2.93
N GLN A 176 16.95 -17.60 -2.94
CA GLN A 176 16.87 -16.15 -2.97
C GLN A 176 16.96 -15.67 -1.50
N ASP A 177 18.18 -15.40 -1.14
CA ASP A 177 18.49 -14.67 0.09
C ASP A 177 18.06 -13.22 -0.03
#